data_647a2802ff252dd06f3ef7b44170f503
#
_entry.id   647a2802ff252dd06f3ef7b44170f503
#
_cell.length_a   1.000
_cell.length_b   1.000
_cell.length_c   1.000
_cell.angle_alpha   90.00
_cell.angle_beta   90.00
_cell.angle_gamma   90.00
#
_symmetry.space_group_name_H-M   'P 1'
#
loop_
_entity.id
_entity.type
_entity.pdbx_description
1 polymer ?
#
loop_
_entity_poly.entity_id
_entity_poly.type
_entity_poly.pdbx_seq_one_letter_code
_entity_poly.pdbx_strand_id
1 'polypeptide(L)'
;DGWLFHTCILEPEVFEKQIFVNVQSKNTKAYKLAKEEHGKVFTMKEKNDAERLADAFLRNEHALQLITNCEFEVPAIGYITARSGNKYPFRGKADVLDSYRVVDLKTTSDLKAFPYSARKFSYMCQVYIYSELFNKPYEKFKFVAIDKGSLDIGIYDVSEEFYNLGKERVLDALDIYETFFINAADLDSYCITGTLWKKQTK
;
A
#
# COMPACT_ATOMS: atom_id res chain seq x y z
N ASP A 1 -8.02 -4.94 -10.90
CA ASP A 1 -7.27 -3.72 -10.53
C ASP A 1 -7.47 -3.45 -9.04
N GLY A 2 -6.36 -3.41 -8.27
CA GLY A 2 -6.44 -3.20 -6.82
C GLY A 2 -7.08 -1.86 -6.44
N TRP A 3 -6.85 -0.82 -7.22
CA TRP A 3 -7.46 0.49 -6.99
C TRP A 3 -8.99 0.47 -7.05
N LEU A 4 -9.58 -0.24 -8.03
CA LEU A 4 -11.05 -0.36 -8.14
C LEU A 4 -11.65 -1.10 -6.94
N PHE A 5 -10.98 -2.14 -6.44
CA PHE A 5 -11.40 -2.86 -5.24
C PHE A 5 -11.42 -1.93 -4.01
N HIS A 6 -10.33 -1.16 -3.79
CA HIS A 6 -10.27 -0.18 -2.70
C HIS A 6 -11.40 0.84 -2.83
N THR A 7 -11.53 1.46 -4.01
CA THR A 7 -12.55 2.48 -4.24
C THR A 7 -13.96 1.93 -4.05
N CYS A 8 -14.23 0.68 -4.47
CA CYS A 8 -15.53 0.04 -4.30
C CYS A 8 -15.93 -0.11 -2.81
N ILE A 9 -14.97 -0.37 -1.93
CA ILE A 9 -15.23 -0.53 -0.48
C ILE A 9 -15.17 0.80 0.27
N LEU A 10 -14.13 1.61 0.01
CA LEU A 10 -13.78 2.75 0.84
C LEU A 10 -14.38 4.07 0.35
N GLU A 11 -14.61 4.18 -0.95
CA GLU A 11 -15.15 5.38 -1.60
C GLU A 11 -16.24 5.02 -2.64
N PRO A 12 -17.36 4.38 -2.25
CA PRO A 12 -18.36 3.86 -3.20
C PRO A 12 -18.91 4.95 -4.13
N GLU A 13 -19.06 6.18 -3.65
CA GLU A 13 -19.49 7.30 -4.51
C GLU A 13 -18.46 7.67 -5.59
N VAL A 14 -17.18 7.44 -5.34
CA VAL A 14 -16.10 7.63 -6.33
C VAL A 14 -16.12 6.47 -7.32
N PHE A 15 -16.36 5.24 -6.85
CA PHE A 15 -16.49 4.06 -7.70
C PHE A 15 -17.64 4.20 -8.70
N GLU A 16 -18.82 4.64 -8.23
CA GLU A 16 -20.01 4.82 -9.09
C GLU A 16 -19.83 5.89 -10.18
N LYS A 17 -18.96 6.87 -9.96
CA LYS A 17 -18.64 7.91 -10.95
C LYS A 17 -17.62 7.47 -11.99
N GLN A 18 -17.04 6.27 -11.86
CA GLN A 18 -16.08 5.78 -12.85
C GLN A 18 -16.78 5.42 -14.17
N ILE A 19 -16.07 5.60 -15.27
CA ILE A 19 -16.55 5.26 -16.60
C ILE A 19 -16.14 3.84 -16.94
N PHE A 20 -17.14 3.01 -17.19
CA PHE A 20 -16.97 1.60 -17.54
C PHE A 20 -17.41 1.34 -18.98
N VAL A 21 -16.52 0.74 -19.75
CA VAL A 21 -16.76 0.45 -21.19
C VAL A 21 -16.97 -1.04 -21.37
N ASN A 22 -18.05 -1.41 -22.05
CA ASN A 22 -18.36 -2.81 -22.33
C ASN A 22 -17.56 -3.29 -23.54
N VAL A 23 -16.35 -3.72 -23.31
CA VAL A 23 -15.42 -4.23 -24.34
C VAL A 23 -14.65 -5.45 -23.81
N GLN A 24 -14.25 -6.32 -24.74
CA GLN A 24 -13.49 -7.54 -24.40
C GLN A 24 -11.99 -7.25 -24.13
N SER A 25 -11.48 -6.14 -24.66
CA SER A 25 -10.05 -5.79 -24.53
C SER A 25 -9.83 -4.29 -24.58
N LYS A 26 -8.84 -3.82 -23.84
CA LYS A 26 -8.35 -2.42 -23.85
C LYS A 26 -7.74 -2.01 -25.21
N ASN A 27 -7.49 -2.96 -26.09
CA ASN A 27 -6.97 -2.69 -27.43
C ASN A 27 -8.06 -2.32 -28.46
N THR A 28 -9.33 -2.42 -28.11
CA THR A 28 -10.43 -2.09 -29.01
C THR A 28 -10.50 -0.60 -29.31
N LYS A 29 -11.00 -0.24 -30.50
CA LYS A 29 -11.23 1.16 -30.89
C LYS A 29 -12.16 1.87 -29.91
N ALA A 30 -13.23 1.20 -29.48
CA ALA A 30 -14.19 1.76 -28.52
C ALA A 30 -13.54 2.13 -27.19
N TYR A 31 -12.65 1.28 -26.64
CA TYR A 31 -11.94 1.61 -25.40
C TYR A 31 -10.99 2.80 -25.58
N LYS A 32 -10.25 2.86 -26.71
CA LYS A 32 -9.32 3.94 -26.98
C LYS A 32 -10.01 5.29 -27.13
N LEU A 33 -11.14 5.31 -27.85
CA LEU A 33 -11.96 6.51 -27.98
C LEU A 33 -12.51 7.00 -26.63
N ALA A 34 -13.07 6.10 -25.84
CA ALA A 34 -13.57 6.45 -24.52
C ALA A 34 -12.44 6.98 -23.61
N LYS A 35 -11.23 6.42 -23.72
CA LYS A 35 -10.08 6.91 -22.97
C LYS A 35 -9.60 8.30 -23.42
N GLU A 36 -9.67 8.58 -24.73
CA GLU A 36 -9.34 9.91 -25.27
C GLU A 36 -10.37 10.98 -24.79
N GLU A 37 -11.64 10.59 -24.72
CA GLU A 37 -12.73 11.49 -24.33
C GLU A 37 -12.74 11.75 -22.80
N HIS A 38 -12.55 10.70 -22.01
CA HIS A 38 -12.77 10.76 -20.55
C HIS A 38 -11.48 10.59 -19.70
N GLY A 39 -10.34 10.35 -20.31
CA GLY A 39 -9.06 10.15 -19.64
C GLY A 39 -8.94 8.78 -19.00
N LYS A 40 -9.43 8.60 -17.76
CA LYS A 40 -9.36 7.31 -17.04
C LYS A 40 -10.65 6.54 -17.22
N VAL A 41 -10.58 5.38 -17.86
CA VAL A 41 -11.73 4.48 -18.08
C VAL A 41 -11.35 3.05 -17.75
N PHE A 42 -12.34 2.24 -17.42
CA PHE A 42 -12.21 0.83 -17.08
C PHE A 42 -13.11 -0.03 -17.94
N THR A 43 -12.85 -1.32 -17.99
CA THR A 43 -13.75 -2.28 -18.66
C THR A 43 -14.84 -2.75 -17.70
N MET A 44 -15.97 -3.20 -18.24
CA MET A 44 -17.02 -3.85 -17.43
C MET A 44 -16.50 -5.09 -16.69
N LYS A 45 -15.53 -5.79 -17.26
CA LYS A 45 -14.87 -6.91 -16.57
C LYS A 45 -14.14 -6.44 -15.30
N GLU A 46 -13.39 -5.33 -15.38
CA GLU A 46 -12.71 -4.78 -14.20
C GLU A 46 -13.70 -4.31 -13.13
N LYS A 47 -14.85 -3.75 -13.54
CA LYS A 47 -15.95 -3.42 -12.62
C LYS A 47 -16.43 -4.67 -11.88
N ASN A 48 -16.86 -5.68 -12.63
CA ASN A 48 -17.40 -6.91 -12.06
C ASN A 48 -16.40 -7.65 -11.17
N ASP A 49 -15.11 -7.64 -11.54
CA ASP A 49 -14.05 -8.21 -10.71
C ASP A 49 -13.87 -7.45 -9.40
N ALA A 50 -13.94 -6.13 -9.41
CA ALA A 50 -13.85 -5.30 -8.20
C ALA A 50 -15.08 -5.50 -7.28
N GLU A 51 -16.27 -5.51 -7.83
CA GLU A 51 -17.52 -5.76 -7.09
C GLU A 51 -17.54 -7.16 -6.47
N ARG A 52 -17.08 -8.17 -7.20
CA ARG A 52 -16.96 -9.55 -6.69
C ARG A 52 -16.00 -9.65 -5.51
N LEU A 53 -14.88 -8.96 -5.58
CA LEU A 53 -13.90 -8.90 -4.48
C LEU A 53 -14.47 -8.14 -3.28
N ALA A 54 -15.12 -7.01 -3.52
CA ALA A 54 -15.76 -6.20 -2.46
C ALA A 54 -16.88 -6.98 -1.77
N ASP A 55 -17.71 -7.68 -2.50
CA ASP A 55 -18.77 -8.55 -1.98
C ASP A 55 -18.19 -9.64 -1.06
N ALA A 56 -17.14 -10.33 -1.52
CA ALA A 56 -16.50 -11.37 -0.72
C ALA A 56 -15.87 -10.80 0.56
N PHE A 57 -15.25 -9.63 0.47
CA PHE A 57 -14.67 -8.93 1.61
C PHE A 57 -15.75 -8.55 2.63
N LEU A 58 -16.84 -7.92 2.19
CA LEU A 58 -17.92 -7.44 3.06
C LEU A 58 -18.74 -8.57 3.69
N ARG A 59 -18.77 -9.77 3.08
CA ARG A 59 -19.39 -10.96 3.67
C ARG A 59 -18.52 -11.66 4.72
N ASN A 60 -17.23 -11.36 4.76
CA ASN A 60 -16.34 -11.91 5.76
C ASN A 60 -16.45 -11.11 7.07
N GLU A 61 -17.01 -11.72 8.10
CA GLU A 61 -17.29 -11.05 9.38
C GLU A 61 -16.03 -10.46 10.02
N HIS A 62 -14.88 -11.16 9.94
CA HIS A 62 -13.63 -10.67 10.51
C HIS A 62 -13.07 -9.45 9.75
N ALA A 63 -13.14 -9.47 8.42
CA ALA A 63 -12.72 -8.34 7.60
C ALA A 63 -13.66 -7.14 7.78
N LEU A 64 -14.97 -7.38 7.80
CA LEU A 64 -15.99 -6.35 8.01
C LEU A 64 -15.81 -5.65 9.37
N GLN A 65 -15.54 -6.40 10.45
CA GLN A 65 -15.27 -5.84 11.78
C GLN A 65 -14.07 -4.91 11.81
N LEU A 66 -13.07 -5.13 10.95
CA LEU A 66 -11.88 -4.30 10.88
C LEU A 66 -12.11 -2.92 10.24
N ILE A 67 -13.19 -2.78 9.46
CA ILE A 67 -13.52 -1.53 8.78
C ILE A 67 -14.80 -0.86 9.33
N THR A 68 -15.51 -1.52 10.24
CA THR A 68 -16.74 -0.97 10.82
C THR A 68 -16.42 0.16 11.79
N ASN A 69 -17.16 1.28 11.69
CA ASN A 69 -16.98 2.50 12.49
C ASN A 69 -15.58 3.12 12.36
N CYS A 70 -14.98 3.01 11.18
CA CYS A 70 -13.69 3.60 10.85
C CYS A 70 -13.85 4.77 9.89
N GLU A 71 -12.83 5.62 9.83
CA GLU A 71 -12.64 6.60 8.77
C GLU A 71 -11.88 5.97 7.61
N PHE A 72 -12.22 6.36 6.38
CA PHE A 72 -11.64 5.81 5.17
C PHE A 72 -10.81 6.84 4.42
N GLU A 73 -9.75 6.37 3.73
CA GLU A 73 -8.93 7.20 2.85
C GLU A 73 -8.39 8.45 3.56
N VAL A 74 -7.96 8.30 4.81
CA VAL A 74 -7.56 9.40 5.71
C VAL A 74 -6.18 9.91 5.35
N PRO A 75 -6.04 11.17 4.87
CA PRO A 75 -4.74 11.73 4.56
C PRO A 75 -4.01 12.19 5.81
N ALA A 76 -2.68 12.08 5.78
CA ALA A 76 -1.80 12.67 6.79
C ALA A 76 -0.55 13.25 6.14
N ILE A 77 -0.06 14.34 6.74
CA ILE A 77 1.24 14.94 6.45
C ILE A 77 1.97 15.10 7.77
N GLY A 78 3.22 14.68 7.81
CA GLY A 78 4.06 14.77 9.00
C GLY A 78 5.53 14.77 8.63
N TYR A 79 6.38 14.61 9.63
CA TYR A 79 7.83 14.62 9.43
C TYR A 79 8.45 13.34 9.95
N ILE A 80 9.40 12.79 9.20
CA ILE A 80 10.26 11.70 9.65
C ILE A 80 11.66 12.29 9.88
N THR A 81 12.25 11.97 11.02
CA THR A 81 13.59 12.44 11.40
C THR A 81 14.62 11.46 10.84
N ALA A 82 15.53 11.97 10.00
CA ALA A 82 16.68 11.23 9.50
C ALA A 82 17.70 10.95 10.61
N ARG A 83 18.69 10.06 10.33
CA ARG A 83 19.79 9.79 11.26
C ARG A 83 20.67 11.02 11.54
N SER A 84 20.73 11.95 10.59
CA SER A 84 21.40 13.26 10.76
C SER A 84 20.71 14.20 11.75
N GLY A 85 19.44 13.91 12.13
CA GLY A 85 18.61 14.80 12.93
C GLY A 85 17.72 15.74 12.09
N ASN A 86 17.92 15.82 10.79
CA ASN A 86 17.06 16.61 9.90
C ASN A 86 15.66 15.98 9.77
N LYS A 87 14.66 16.82 9.56
CA LYS A 87 13.26 16.39 9.41
C LYS A 87 12.79 16.59 7.97
N TYR A 88 12.25 15.54 7.39
CA TYR A 88 11.73 15.55 6.03
C TYR A 88 10.23 15.34 6.01
N PRO A 89 9.49 16.09 5.16
CA PRO A 89 8.04 15.94 5.06
C PRO A 89 7.69 14.64 4.36
N PHE A 90 6.76 13.91 4.95
CA PHE A 90 6.14 12.73 4.38
C PHE A 90 4.65 12.92 4.32
N ARG A 91 4.03 12.30 3.34
CA ARG A 91 2.56 12.22 3.23
C ARG A 91 2.14 10.77 3.06
N GLY A 92 1.00 10.43 3.63
CA GLY A 92 0.36 9.13 3.49
C GLY A 92 -1.14 9.29 3.44
N LYS A 93 -1.82 8.24 3.05
CA LYS A 93 -3.27 8.15 3.09
C LYS A 93 -3.61 6.74 3.56
N ALA A 94 -4.14 6.62 4.78
CA ALA A 94 -4.53 5.33 5.33
C ALA A 94 -5.84 4.87 4.69
N ASP A 95 -5.89 3.63 4.23
CA ASP A 95 -7.11 3.04 3.68
C ASP A 95 -8.24 3.07 4.71
N VAL A 96 -7.91 2.62 5.93
CA VAL A 96 -8.86 2.56 7.06
C VAL A 96 -8.15 3.00 8.35
N LEU A 97 -8.76 3.92 9.06
CA LEU A 97 -8.25 4.46 10.32
C LEU A 97 -9.35 4.52 11.38
N ASP A 98 -9.05 4.09 12.58
CA ASP A 98 -9.85 4.39 13.77
C ASP A 98 -8.98 4.97 14.90
N SER A 99 -9.58 5.23 16.08
CA SER A 99 -8.85 5.74 17.24
C SER A 99 -7.73 4.79 17.72
N TYR A 100 -7.79 3.52 17.32
CA TYR A 100 -6.96 2.44 17.84
C TYR A 100 -5.94 1.91 16.84
N ARG A 101 -6.27 1.79 15.56
CA ARG A 101 -5.48 1.06 14.58
C ARG A 101 -5.48 1.69 13.18
N VAL A 102 -4.54 1.23 12.35
CA VAL A 102 -4.50 1.44 10.90
C VAL A 102 -4.71 0.09 10.24
N VAL A 103 -5.59 0.02 9.24
CA VAL A 103 -5.78 -1.17 8.40
C VAL A 103 -5.53 -0.77 6.95
N ASP A 104 -4.76 -1.59 6.26
CA ASP A 104 -4.41 -1.40 4.87
C ASP A 104 -4.90 -2.60 4.05
N LEU A 105 -5.70 -2.32 3.03
CA LEU A 105 -6.29 -3.33 2.18
C LEU A 105 -5.36 -3.68 1.03
N LYS A 106 -5.24 -4.96 0.71
CA LYS A 106 -4.42 -5.44 -0.40
C LYS A 106 -5.15 -6.48 -1.23
N THR A 107 -4.87 -6.51 -2.52
CA THR A 107 -5.25 -7.64 -3.37
C THR A 107 -4.02 -8.46 -3.73
N THR A 108 -4.16 -9.77 -3.76
CA THR A 108 -3.09 -10.69 -4.16
C THR A 108 -3.59 -11.71 -5.18
N SER A 109 -2.69 -12.36 -5.88
CA SER A 109 -2.98 -13.51 -6.73
C SER A 109 -2.67 -14.86 -6.04
N ASP A 110 -2.02 -14.80 -4.87
CA ASP A 110 -1.67 -15.95 -4.05
C ASP A 110 -1.54 -15.49 -2.59
N LEU A 111 -2.51 -15.87 -1.78
CA LEU A 111 -2.56 -15.49 -0.38
C LEU A 111 -1.44 -16.15 0.44
N LYS A 112 -1.02 -17.35 0.06
CA LYS A 112 0.10 -18.06 0.72
C LYS A 112 1.43 -17.36 0.48
N ALA A 113 1.60 -16.76 -0.70
CA ALA A 113 2.79 -15.99 -1.05
C ALA A 113 2.72 -14.53 -0.58
N PHE A 114 1.61 -14.07 0.04
CA PHE A 114 1.45 -12.69 0.47
C PHE A 114 2.57 -12.20 1.41
N PRO A 115 3.03 -12.95 2.43
CA PRO A 115 4.15 -12.51 3.28
C PRO A 115 5.44 -12.24 2.50
N TYR A 116 5.73 -13.05 1.48
CA TYR A 116 6.85 -12.81 0.58
C TYR A 116 6.62 -11.56 -0.28
N SER A 117 5.41 -11.40 -0.82
CA SER A 117 5.03 -10.23 -1.61
C SER A 117 5.11 -8.94 -0.79
N ALA A 118 4.70 -8.96 0.48
CA ALA A 118 4.79 -7.83 1.39
C ALA A 118 6.26 -7.38 1.58
N ARG A 119 7.20 -8.32 1.69
CA ARG A 119 8.65 -8.03 1.74
C ARG A 119 9.16 -7.49 0.39
N LYS A 120 8.78 -8.13 -0.72
CA LYS A 120 9.20 -7.76 -2.07
C LYS A 120 8.77 -6.34 -2.45
N PHE A 121 7.55 -5.95 -2.10
CA PHE A 121 7.00 -4.63 -2.39
C PHE A 121 7.25 -3.58 -1.29
N SER A 122 8.10 -3.92 -0.32
CA SER A 122 8.52 -3.01 0.76
C SER A 122 7.36 -2.46 1.60
N TYR A 123 6.32 -3.27 1.85
CA TYR A 123 5.19 -2.86 2.69
C TYR A 123 5.60 -2.52 4.13
N MET A 124 6.76 -3.04 4.60
CA MET A 124 7.34 -2.65 5.87
C MET A 124 7.65 -1.14 5.96
N CYS A 125 8.02 -0.51 4.84
CA CYS A 125 8.24 0.95 4.81
C CYS A 125 6.93 1.70 5.01
N GLN A 126 5.83 1.21 4.44
CA GLN A 126 4.49 1.77 4.65
C GLN A 126 4.09 1.69 6.12
N VAL A 127 4.34 0.55 6.77
CA VAL A 127 4.05 0.38 8.21
C VAL A 127 4.80 1.42 9.04
N TYR A 128 6.10 1.58 8.84
CA TYR A 128 6.89 2.56 9.58
C TYR A 128 6.39 3.99 9.33
N ILE A 129 6.25 4.38 8.06
CA ILE A 129 5.79 5.73 7.69
C ILE A 129 4.42 6.02 8.30
N TYR A 130 3.47 5.09 8.22
CA TYR A 130 2.12 5.29 8.74
C TYR A 130 2.08 5.29 10.27
N SER A 131 2.91 4.49 10.93
CA SER A 131 3.06 4.54 12.39
C SER A 131 3.49 5.93 12.85
N GLU A 132 4.45 6.55 12.16
CA GLU A 132 4.90 7.92 12.46
C GLU A 132 3.82 8.97 12.12
N LEU A 133 3.21 8.89 10.93
CA LEU A 133 2.24 9.90 10.48
C LEU A 133 0.95 9.89 11.29
N PHE A 134 0.46 8.72 11.67
CA PHE A 134 -0.81 8.57 12.39
C PHE A 134 -0.64 8.41 13.91
N ASN A 135 0.60 8.45 14.39
CA ASN A 135 0.96 8.24 15.79
C ASN A 135 0.32 6.96 16.36
N LYS A 136 0.47 5.86 15.64
CA LYS A 136 -0.01 4.54 16.02
C LYS A 136 1.14 3.56 16.14
N PRO A 137 1.22 2.77 17.21
CA PRO A 137 2.25 1.74 17.33
C PRO A 137 2.04 0.66 16.25
N TYR A 138 3.12 0.05 15.77
CA TYR A 138 3.08 -0.93 14.67
C TYR A 138 2.20 -2.16 14.99
N GLU A 139 2.05 -2.53 16.26
CA GLU A 139 1.17 -3.62 16.71
C GLU A 139 -0.31 -3.35 16.42
N LYS A 140 -0.64 -2.10 16.13
CA LYS A 140 -1.99 -1.67 15.75
C LYS A 140 -2.17 -1.54 14.25
N PHE A 141 -1.14 -1.88 13.48
CA PHE A 141 -1.22 -1.94 12.03
C PHE A 141 -1.62 -3.35 11.58
N LYS A 142 -2.54 -3.45 10.64
CA LYS A 142 -2.96 -4.71 10.03
C LYS A 142 -3.01 -4.61 8.51
N PHE A 143 -2.57 -5.67 7.84
CA PHE A 143 -2.88 -5.86 6.44
C PHE A 143 -4.07 -6.82 6.31
N VAL A 144 -5.03 -6.47 5.46
CA VAL A 144 -6.10 -7.37 5.04
C VAL A 144 -5.95 -7.62 3.54
N ALA A 145 -5.56 -8.83 3.18
CA ALA A 145 -5.33 -9.22 1.79
C ALA A 145 -6.45 -10.14 1.31
N ILE A 146 -6.97 -9.87 0.09
CA ILE A 146 -7.91 -10.76 -0.58
C ILE A 146 -7.28 -11.38 -1.83
N ASP A 147 -7.43 -12.68 -1.98
CA ASP A 147 -7.01 -13.40 -3.18
C ASP A 147 -7.99 -13.17 -4.33
N LYS A 148 -7.49 -12.69 -5.46
CA LYS A 148 -8.32 -12.37 -6.64
C LYS A 148 -8.95 -13.60 -7.29
N GLY A 149 -8.39 -14.77 -7.11
CA GLY A 149 -8.87 -16.03 -7.66
C GLY A 149 -9.83 -16.75 -6.74
N SER A 150 -9.35 -17.14 -5.55
CA SER A 150 -10.13 -17.93 -4.58
C SER A 150 -11.10 -17.10 -3.74
N LEU A 151 -10.91 -15.80 -3.63
CA LEU A 151 -11.64 -14.87 -2.75
C LEU A 151 -11.36 -15.09 -1.26
N ASP A 152 -10.36 -15.91 -0.92
CA ASP A 152 -9.94 -16.09 0.45
C ASP A 152 -9.33 -14.79 1.01
N ILE A 153 -9.54 -14.57 2.30
CA ILE A 153 -9.07 -13.37 2.99
C ILE A 153 -8.03 -13.78 4.04
N GLY A 154 -6.90 -13.07 4.03
CA GLY A 154 -5.88 -13.16 5.07
C GLY A 154 -5.77 -11.86 5.85
N ILE A 155 -5.73 -11.96 7.16
CA ILE A 155 -5.51 -10.85 8.07
C ILE A 155 -4.14 -11.05 8.71
N TYR A 156 -3.26 -10.06 8.57
CA TYR A 156 -1.87 -10.14 9.00
C TYR A 156 -1.53 -9.05 9.98
N ASP A 157 -1.01 -9.47 11.12
CA ASP A 157 -0.38 -8.58 12.09
C ASP A 157 1.05 -8.25 11.65
N VAL A 158 1.59 -7.17 12.20
CA VAL A 158 2.95 -6.71 11.93
C VAL A 158 3.85 -7.11 13.09
N SER A 159 4.96 -7.77 12.80
CA SER A 159 5.99 -8.07 13.79
C SER A 159 6.93 -6.88 13.98
N GLU A 160 7.60 -6.83 15.14
CA GLU A 160 8.64 -5.85 15.43
C GLU A 160 9.78 -5.92 14.40
N GLU A 161 10.18 -7.11 13.98
CA GLU A 161 11.20 -7.31 12.95
C GLU A 161 10.81 -6.67 11.63
N PHE A 162 9.54 -6.84 11.21
CA PHE A 162 9.04 -6.25 9.97
C PHE A 162 8.99 -4.73 10.05
N TYR A 163 8.53 -4.17 11.17
CA TYR A 163 8.54 -2.72 11.41
C TYR A 163 9.97 -2.15 11.41
N ASN A 164 10.90 -2.76 12.15
CA ASN A 164 12.28 -2.30 12.24
C ASN A 164 12.99 -2.37 10.88
N LEU A 165 12.73 -3.41 10.07
CA LEU A 165 13.24 -3.48 8.71
C LEU A 165 12.71 -2.31 7.84
N GLY A 166 11.46 -1.92 8.02
CA GLY A 166 10.85 -0.78 7.34
C GLY A 166 11.50 0.54 7.76
N LYS A 167 11.70 0.71 9.06
CA LYS A 167 12.39 1.87 9.63
C LYS A 167 13.78 2.04 9.04
N GLU A 168 14.61 0.99 9.10
CA GLU A 168 15.98 1.03 8.55
C GLU A 168 15.98 1.39 7.06
N ARG A 169 15.11 0.80 6.25
CA ARG A 169 15.02 1.12 4.81
C ARG A 169 14.62 2.57 4.54
N VAL A 170 13.70 3.13 5.32
CA VAL A 170 13.30 4.53 5.17
C VAL A 170 14.45 5.46 5.57
N LEU A 171 15.14 5.15 6.67
CA LEU A 171 16.31 5.92 7.10
C LEU A 171 17.45 5.83 6.09
N ASP A 172 17.73 4.65 5.54
CA ASP A 172 18.73 4.48 4.46
C ASP A 172 18.37 5.33 3.22
N ALA A 173 17.09 5.37 2.87
CA ALA A 173 16.63 6.19 1.75
C ALA A 173 16.81 7.70 2.03
N LEU A 174 16.62 8.13 3.28
CA LEU A 174 16.87 9.52 3.69
C LEU A 174 18.38 9.85 3.68
N ASP A 175 19.23 8.92 4.11
CA ASP A 175 20.71 9.10 4.06
C ASP A 175 21.16 9.28 2.59
N ILE A 176 20.61 8.48 1.66
CA ILE A 176 20.86 8.61 0.23
C ILE A 176 20.36 9.96 -0.28
N TYR A 177 19.16 10.37 0.12
CA TYR A 177 18.59 11.67 -0.26
C TYR A 177 19.47 12.83 0.22
N GLU A 178 19.92 12.80 1.47
CA GLU A 178 20.82 13.82 2.02
C GLU A 178 22.15 13.86 1.27
N THR A 179 22.73 12.70 0.99
CA THR A 179 24.00 12.58 0.29
C THR A 179 23.97 13.24 -1.07
N PHE A 180 22.96 12.95 -1.88
CA PHE A 180 22.95 13.38 -3.29
C PHE A 180 22.15 14.65 -3.55
N PHE A 181 21.08 14.90 -2.82
CA PHE A 181 20.18 16.03 -3.12
C PHE A 181 20.37 17.22 -2.18
N ILE A 182 20.91 17.00 -0.98
CA ILE A 182 21.19 18.06 -0.03
C ILE A 182 22.66 18.45 -0.08
N ASN A 183 23.56 17.46 0.01
CA ASN A 183 24.99 17.68 0.06
C ASN A 183 25.67 17.68 -1.31
N ALA A 184 24.92 17.41 -2.39
CA ALA A 184 25.39 17.39 -3.77
C ALA A 184 26.66 16.53 -3.98
N ALA A 185 26.73 15.37 -3.34
CA ALA A 185 27.86 14.44 -3.51
C ALA A 185 28.01 14.03 -4.96
N ASP A 186 29.27 13.88 -5.37
CA ASP A 186 29.61 13.43 -6.73
C ASP A 186 29.19 11.96 -6.92
N LEU A 187 28.31 11.73 -7.91
CA LEU A 187 27.83 10.40 -8.26
C LEU A 187 28.94 9.50 -8.82
N ASP A 188 29.90 10.07 -9.52
CA ASP A 188 30.96 9.29 -10.17
C ASP A 188 31.95 8.72 -9.14
N SER A 189 32.07 9.36 -7.99
CA SER A 189 32.92 8.92 -6.88
C SER A 189 32.19 8.07 -5.82
N TYR A 190 30.85 7.95 -5.93
CA TYR A 190 30.05 7.20 -4.96
C TYR A 190 30.32 5.70 -5.04
N CYS A 191 30.68 5.12 -3.90
CA CYS A 191 30.93 3.69 -3.77
C CYS A 191 30.21 3.15 -2.51
N ILE A 192 29.44 2.09 -2.71
CA ILE A 192 28.85 1.34 -1.59
C ILE A 192 29.85 0.28 -1.14
N THR A 193 30.28 0.37 0.11
CA THR A 193 31.15 -0.66 0.72
C THR A 193 30.32 -1.53 1.66
N GLY A 194 30.57 -2.82 1.68
CA GLY A 194 29.88 -3.76 2.54
C GLY A 194 30.64 -5.07 2.71
N THR A 195 30.26 -5.85 3.70
CA THR A 195 30.79 -7.19 3.93
C THR A 195 29.84 -8.24 3.37
N LEU A 196 30.28 -9.01 2.41
CA LEU A 196 29.58 -10.22 1.98
C LEU A 196 29.71 -11.28 3.06
N TRP A 197 28.64 -12.00 3.35
CA TRP A 197 28.64 -13.13 4.30
C TRP A 197 28.93 -12.74 5.75
N LYS A 198 28.09 -11.95 6.39
CA LYS A 198 28.03 -11.99 7.86
C LYS A 198 27.54 -13.39 8.26
N LYS A 199 28.39 -14.15 8.98
CA LYS A 199 27.94 -15.36 9.69
C LYS A 199 26.73 -14.97 10.55
N GLN A 200 25.59 -15.59 10.28
CA GLN A 200 24.48 -15.52 11.23
C GLN A 200 24.98 -16.17 12.52
N THR A 201 25.20 -15.41 13.54
CA THR A 201 25.38 -15.90 14.91
C THR A 201 24.05 -16.60 15.27
N LYS A 202 24.15 -17.90 15.52
CA LYS A 202 23.05 -18.72 16.05
C LYS A 202 22.64 -18.23 17.41
#